data_3870fd29ffb97790979a255e3e00f9f7
#
_entry.id   3870fd29ffb97790979a255e3e00f9f7
#
_cell.length_a   1.000
_cell.length_b   1.000
_cell.length_c   1.000
_cell.angle_alpha   90.00
_cell.angle_beta   90.00
_cell.angle_gamma   90.00
#
_symmetry.space_group_name_H-M   'P 1'
#
loop_
_entity.id
_entity.type
_entity.pdbx_description
1 polymer ?
#
loop_
_entity_poly.entity_id
_entity_poly.type
_entity_poly.pdbx_seq_one_letter_code
_entity_poly.pdbx_strand_id
1 'polypeptide(L)'
;MAKTNPGRFFEDYRIGEVIHHAVPRTVGAGERALYHALYPARHALYSSDEFAKGCGLPESPLDDLAAFHVVFGKTVPDVSLNAVANLGYAEGRWLRPVYAGDTLHSASEVIGLKQNSNGKTGVDYVRTTGANQRGEPVMDYVRWVMVR
;
A
#
# COMPACT_ATOMS: atom_id res chain seq x y z
N MET A 1 0.68 25.14 -14.54
CA MET A 1 1.79 24.65 -13.69
C MET A 1 2.37 23.41 -14.33
N ALA A 2 3.70 23.35 -14.52
CA ALA A 2 4.34 22.10 -14.92
C ALA A 2 4.26 21.09 -13.77
N LYS A 3 3.95 19.83 -14.06
CA LYS A 3 4.00 18.77 -13.07
C LYS A 3 5.44 18.58 -12.59
N THR A 4 5.67 18.58 -11.28
CA THR A 4 6.98 18.28 -10.68
C THR A 4 7.34 16.79 -10.77
N ASN A 5 6.32 15.92 -10.90
CA ASN A 5 6.46 14.50 -11.20
C ASN A 5 5.54 14.17 -12.38
N PRO A 6 6.08 13.83 -13.56
CA PRO A 6 5.26 13.48 -14.72
C PRO A 6 4.53 12.14 -14.55
N GLY A 7 4.95 11.31 -13.60
CA GLY A 7 4.53 9.91 -13.50
C GLY A 7 5.20 9.04 -14.56
N ARG A 8 4.91 7.74 -14.51
CA ARG A 8 5.39 6.79 -15.52
C ARG A 8 4.28 6.47 -16.52
N PHE A 9 4.69 6.24 -17.75
CA PHE A 9 3.86 5.67 -18.81
C PHE A 9 4.19 4.18 -18.96
N PHE A 10 3.36 3.44 -19.72
CA PHE A 10 3.53 1.99 -19.84
C PHE A 10 4.92 1.57 -20.33
N GLU A 11 5.50 2.30 -21.26
CA GLU A 11 6.84 2.05 -21.81
C GLU A 11 7.99 2.29 -20.85
N ASP A 12 7.74 2.96 -19.71
CA ASP A 12 8.77 3.26 -18.71
C ASP A 12 9.03 2.08 -17.76
N TYR A 13 8.15 1.08 -17.75
CA TYR A 13 8.29 -0.07 -16.85
C TYR A 13 9.15 -1.17 -17.44
N ARG A 14 9.84 -1.89 -16.58
CA ARG A 14 10.65 -3.06 -16.93
C ARG A 14 10.35 -4.21 -15.98
N ILE A 15 10.13 -5.41 -16.49
CA ILE A 15 9.93 -6.61 -15.66
C ILE A 15 11.18 -6.84 -14.79
N GLY A 16 10.97 -7.09 -13.51
CA GLY A 16 12.02 -7.27 -12.50
C GLY A 16 12.56 -5.95 -11.92
N GLU A 17 12.10 -4.79 -12.41
CA GLU A 17 12.43 -3.49 -11.79
C GLU A 17 11.80 -3.40 -10.40
N VAL A 18 12.59 -2.93 -9.43
CA VAL A 18 12.11 -2.60 -8.08
C VAL A 18 12.07 -1.09 -7.90
N ILE A 19 10.89 -0.56 -7.64
CA ILE A 19 10.62 0.85 -7.44
C ILE A 19 10.50 1.11 -5.93
N HIS A 20 11.45 1.85 -5.36
CA HIS A 20 11.39 2.29 -3.97
C HIS A 20 10.62 3.61 -3.88
N HIS A 21 9.52 3.61 -3.10
CA HIS A 21 8.65 4.77 -2.95
C HIS A 21 9.22 5.75 -1.93
N ALA A 22 9.50 6.98 -2.37
CA ALA A 22 10.38 7.91 -1.69
C ALA A 22 9.88 8.44 -0.33
N VAL A 23 8.56 8.50 -0.08
CA VAL A 23 8.02 9.19 1.10
C VAL A 23 7.63 8.19 2.19
N PRO A 24 8.42 8.03 3.26
CA PRO A 24 7.99 7.27 4.44
C PRO A 24 6.83 7.98 5.14
N ARG A 25 5.99 7.23 5.85
CA ARG A 25 4.89 7.80 6.62
C ARG A 25 4.78 7.15 7.99
N THR A 26 4.87 7.98 9.03
CA THR A 26 4.58 7.56 10.40
C THR A 26 3.08 7.56 10.63
N VAL A 27 2.55 6.47 11.12
CA VAL A 27 1.14 6.31 11.48
C VAL A 27 0.92 6.82 12.90
N GLY A 28 -0.07 7.65 13.12
CA GLY A 28 -0.39 8.21 14.44
C GLY A 28 -1.62 7.58 15.09
N ALA A 29 -1.76 7.76 16.40
CA ALA A 29 -2.97 7.36 17.14
C ALA A 29 -4.22 8.08 16.62
N GLY A 30 -4.08 9.33 16.13
CA GLY A 30 -5.18 10.09 15.53
C GLY A 30 -5.73 9.44 14.26
N GLU A 31 -4.87 8.84 13.43
CA GLU A 31 -5.30 8.12 12.22
C GLU A 31 -6.09 6.85 12.58
N ARG A 32 -5.64 6.12 13.59
CA ARG A 32 -6.39 4.97 14.12
C ARG A 32 -7.79 5.40 14.61
N ALA A 33 -7.86 6.46 15.41
CA ALA A 33 -9.11 6.97 15.94
C ALA A 33 -10.05 7.48 14.83
N LEU A 34 -9.53 8.21 13.86
CA LEU A 34 -10.31 8.70 12.72
C LEU A 34 -10.83 7.54 11.86
N TYR A 35 -9.99 6.55 11.58
CA TYR A 35 -10.41 5.39 10.79
C TYR A 35 -11.53 4.64 11.47
N HIS A 36 -11.46 4.42 12.80
CA HIS A 36 -12.52 3.77 13.56
C HIS A 36 -13.80 4.59 13.65
N ALA A 37 -13.71 5.92 13.63
CA ALA A 37 -14.88 6.79 13.61
C ALA A 37 -15.64 6.71 12.28
N LEU A 38 -14.91 6.57 11.17
CA LEU A 38 -15.47 6.46 9.82
C LEU A 38 -15.91 5.03 9.47
N TYR A 39 -15.12 4.05 9.90
CA TYR A 39 -15.30 2.63 9.62
C TYR A 39 -15.21 1.83 10.94
N PRO A 40 -16.31 1.79 11.72
CA PRO A 40 -16.28 1.16 13.05
C PRO A 40 -15.81 -0.28 12.99
N ALA A 41 -14.73 -0.57 13.71
CA ALA A 41 -14.22 -1.93 13.83
C ALA A 41 -15.24 -2.83 14.53
N ARG A 42 -15.57 -3.96 13.90
CA ARG A 42 -16.49 -4.95 14.50
C ARG A 42 -15.75 -5.94 15.38
N HIS A 43 -14.43 -5.97 15.31
CA HIS A 43 -13.59 -6.85 16.11
C HIS A 43 -12.85 -6.04 17.18
N ALA A 44 -12.98 -6.47 18.43
CA ALA A 44 -12.42 -5.75 19.58
C ALA A 44 -10.89 -5.61 19.55
N LEU A 45 -10.18 -6.44 18.76
CA LEU A 45 -8.75 -6.36 18.58
C LEU A 45 -8.27 -4.97 18.13
N TYR A 46 -9.03 -4.32 17.25
CA TYR A 46 -8.67 -3.01 16.68
C TYR A 46 -9.19 -1.82 17.50
N SER A 47 -10.09 -2.05 18.47
CA SER A 47 -10.77 -0.96 19.19
C SER A 47 -10.60 -1.01 20.72
N SER A 48 -10.03 -2.08 21.28
CA SER A 48 -9.82 -2.24 22.71
C SER A 48 -8.39 -2.69 23.02
N ASP A 49 -7.62 -1.80 23.62
CA ASP A 49 -6.25 -2.12 24.04
C ASP A 49 -6.21 -3.22 25.10
N GLU A 50 -7.23 -3.28 25.96
CA GLU A 50 -7.38 -4.35 26.97
C GLU A 50 -7.57 -5.71 26.29
N PHE A 51 -8.47 -5.77 25.30
CA PHE A 51 -8.69 -7.00 24.53
C PHE A 51 -7.44 -7.42 23.75
N ALA A 52 -6.78 -6.47 23.08
CA ALA A 52 -5.55 -6.73 22.34
C ALA A 52 -4.44 -7.30 23.25
N LYS A 53 -4.27 -6.73 24.44
CA LYS A 53 -3.32 -7.24 25.46
C LYS A 53 -3.71 -8.65 25.92
N GLY A 54 -4.99 -8.92 26.10
CA GLY A 54 -5.48 -10.28 26.38
C GLY A 54 -5.18 -11.29 25.27
N CYS A 55 -5.02 -10.82 24.02
CA CYS A 55 -4.58 -11.63 22.87
C CYS A 55 -3.06 -11.69 22.71
N GLY A 56 -2.29 -11.10 23.62
CA GLY A 56 -0.82 -11.10 23.56
C GLY A 56 -0.19 -9.99 22.73
N LEU A 57 -0.98 -8.99 22.32
CA LEU A 57 -0.47 -7.80 21.63
C LEU A 57 -0.16 -6.67 22.64
N PRO A 58 0.75 -5.74 22.33
CA PRO A 58 1.08 -4.62 23.23
C PRO A 58 -0.07 -3.62 23.36
N GLU A 59 -0.85 -3.41 22.31
CA GLU A 59 -1.99 -2.52 22.21
C GLU A 59 -2.85 -2.88 20.98
N SER A 60 -3.95 -2.19 20.75
CA SER A 60 -4.74 -2.32 19.53
C SER A 60 -3.93 -1.88 18.31
N PRO A 61 -3.75 -2.72 17.29
CA PRO A 61 -3.09 -2.33 16.06
C PRO A 61 -3.95 -1.39 15.22
N LEU A 62 -3.35 -0.77 14.22
CA LEU A 62 -4.06 -0.12 13.13
C LEU A 62 -4.87 -1.19 12.37
N ASP A 63 -6.08 -0.82 11.95
CA ASP A 63 -6.88 -1.70 11.09
C ASP A 63 -6.10 -2.09 9.82
N ASP A 64 -6.21 -3.34 9.41
CA ASP A 64 -5.48 -3.91 8.29
C ASP A 64 -5.71 -3.15 6.99
N LEU A 65 -6.95 -2.70 6.73
CA LEU A 65 -7.26 -1.91 5.54
C LEU A 65 -6.74 -0.48 5.64
N ALA A 66 -6.64 0.08 6.84
CA ALA A 66 -5.99 1.37 7.04
C ALA A 66 -4.48 1.28 6.76
N ALA A 67 -3.82 0.22 7.23
CA ALA A 67 -2.42 -0.06 6.89
C ALA A 67 -2.23 -0.24 5.38
N PHE A 68 -3.14 -0.99 4.72
CA PHE A 68 -3.15 -1.12 3.26
C PHE A 68 -3.24 0.25 2.57
N HIS A 69 -4.15 1.12 2.98
CA HIS A 69 -4.30 2.44 2.36
C HIS A 69 -3.05 3.31 2.51
N VAL A 70 -2.35 3.21 3.64
CA VAL A 70 -1.07 3.93 3.83
C VAL A 70 -0.01 3.41 2.86
N VAL A 71 0.20 2.09 2.79
CA VAL A 71 1.18 1.46 1.89
C VAL A 71 0.82 1.71 0.44
N PHE A 72 -0.46 1.51 0.07
CA PHE A 72 -0.97 1.73 -1.28
C PHE A 72 -0.80 3.18 -1.74
N GLY A 73 -1.19 4.15 -0.92
CA GLY A 73 -1.13 5.58 -1.27
C GLY A 73 0.27 6.05 -1.64
N LYS A 74 1.32 5.44 -1.07
CA LYS A 74 2.72 5.74 -1.38
C LYS A 74 3.13 5.33 -2.80
N THR A 75 2.45 4.32 -3.37
CA THR A 75 2.77 3.80 -4.70
C THR A 75 2.21 4.66 -5.83
N VAL A 76 1.21 5.51 -5.54
CA VAL A 76 0.47 6.27 -6.56
C VAL A 76 1.37 7.16 -7.42
N PRO A 77 2.30 7.96 -6.86
CA PRO A 77 3.15 8.82 -7.67
C PRO A 77 4.01 8.08 -8.69
N ASP A 78 4.44 6.85 -8.35
CA ASP A 78 5.43 6.10 -9.12
C ASP A 78 4.82 4.99 -9.98
N VAL A 79 3.64 4.46 -9.58
CA VAL A 79 3.02 3.32 -10.27
C VAL A 79 1.73 3.71 -10.98
N SER A 80 0.96 4.66 -10.47
CA SER A 80 -0.39 4.87 -11.00
C SER A 80 -0.78 6.34 -11.23
N LEU A 81 0.18 7.25 -11.29
CA LEU A 81 -0.13 8.67 -11.52
C LEU A 81 -0.78 8.90 -12.92
N ASN A 82 -0.37 8.12 -13.93
CA ASN A 82 -0.93 8.14 -15.28
C ASN A 82 -1.88 6.96 -15.56
N ALA A 83 -2.37 6.30 -14.48
CA ALA A 83 -3.30 5.20 -14.64
C ALA A 83 -4.63 5.65 -15.25
N VAL A 84 -5.15 4.79 -16.10
CA VAL A 84 -6.52 4.89 -16.62
C VAL A 84 -7.49 4.23 -15.64
N ALA A 85 -7.09 3.08 -15.07
CA ALA A 85 -7.88 2.34 -14.09
C ALA A 85 -7.02 1.40 -13.24
N ASN A 86 -7.41 1.21 -11.98
CA ASN A 86 -6.99 0.05 -11.19
C ASN A 86 -7.92 -1.11 -11.56
N LEU A 87 -7.36 -2.21 -12.04
CA LEU A 87 -8.13 -3.34 -12.54
C LEU A 87 -8.40 -4.39 -11.47
N GLY A 88 -7.52 -4.46 -10.45
CA GLY A 88 -7.73 -5.38 -9.34
C GLY A 88 -6.55 -5.56 -8.43
N TYR A 89 -6.80 -6.32 -7.37
CA TYR A 89 -5.84 -6.68 -6.33
C TYR A 89 -5.93 -8.17 -6.05
N ALA A 90 -4.81 -8.80 -5.74
CA ALA A 90 -4.73 -10.20 -5.36
C ALA A 90 -3.64 -10.45 -4.33
N GLU A 91 -3.65 -11.64 -3.74
CA GLU A 91 -2.60 -12.15 -2.85
C GLU A 91 -2.27 -11.20 -1.68
N GLY A 92 -3.27 -10.45 -1.20
CA GLY A 92 -3.07 -9.57 -0.05
C GLY A 92 -2.74 -10.38 1.20
N ARG A 93 -1.61 -10.07 1.85
CA ARG A 93 -1.17 -10.71 3.09
C ARG A 93 -0.78 -9.66 4.10
N TRP A 94 -1.33 -9.74 5.30
CA TRP A 94 -0.93 -8.95 6.46
C TRP A 94 0.00 -9.80 7.31
N LEU A 95 1.27 -9.41 7.34
CA LEU A 95 2.36 -10.24 7.88
C LEU A 95 2.69 -9.88 9.32
N ARG A 96 2.46 -8.62 9.70
CA ARG A 96 2.66 -8.10 11.06
C ARG A 96 1.67 -6.99 11.35
N PRO A 97 1.19 -6.88 12.60
CA PRO A 97 0.39 -5.73 13.01
C PRO A 97 1.20 -4.43 12.94
N VAL A 98 0.52 -3.35 12.60
CA VAL A 98 1.07 -2.00 12.56
C VAL A 98 0.52 -1.22 13.74
N TYR A 99 1.39 -0.52 14.46
CA TYR A 99 1.02 0.26 15.64
C TYR A 99 1.21 1.76 15.44
N ALA A 100 0.56 2.55 16.28
CA ALA A 100 0.83 3.99 16.34
C ALA A 100 2.32 4.24 16.66
N GLY A 101 2.97 5.11 15.87
CA GLY A 101 4.41 5.34 15.94
C GLY A 101 5.22 4.56 14.91
N ASP A 102 4.67 3.54 14.27
CA ASP A 102 5.36 2.87 13.18
C ASP A 102 5.48 3.78 11.95
N THR A 103 6.64 3.75 11.32
CA THR A 103 6.91 4.44 10.06
C THR A 103 6.94 3.43 8.93
N LEU A 104 6.00 3.57 8.01
CA LEU A 104 5.86 2.65 6.89
C LEU A 104 6.65 3.12 5.67
N HIS A 105 7.34 2.19 5.07
CA HIS A 105 8.01 2.29 3.77
C HIS A 105 7.34 1.33 2.79
N SER A 106 7.51 1.55 1.49
CA SER A 106 7.06 0.58 0.50
C SER A 106 7.97 0.53 -0.73
N ALA A 107 7.99 -0.65 -1.35
CA ALA A 107 8.62 -0.88 -2.63
C ALA A 107 7.71 -1.75 -3.51
N SER A 108 7.75 -1.52 -4.82
CA SER A 108 6.97 -2.30 -5.79
C SER A 108 7.90 -2.94 -6.80
N GLU A 109 7.75 -4.24 -7.01
CA GLU A 109 8.43 -4.99 -8.08
C GLU A 109 7.47 -5.14 -9.26
N VAL A 110 7.93 -4.84 -10.46
CA VAL A 110 7.18 -5.08 -11.70
C VAL A 110 7.31 -6.56 -12.06
N ILE A 111 6.22 -7.31 -11.87
CA ILE A 111 6.20 -8.77 -12.07
C ILE A 111 5.61 -9.18 -13.42
N GLY A 112 5.04 -8.25 -14.18
CA GLY A 112 4.51 -8.54 -15.50
C GLY A 112 4.05 -7.28 -16.22
N LEU A 113 4.07 -7.32 -17.54
CA LEU A 113 3.62 -6.26 -18.43
C LEU A 113 2.80 -6.85 -19.57
N LYS A 114 1.68 -6.22 -19.92
CA LYS A 114 0.85 -6.64 -21.05
C LYS A 114 0.37 -5.41 -21.83
N GLN A 115 0.86 -5.23 -23.04
CA GLN A 115 0.36 -4.20 -23.92
C GLN A 115 -1.07 -4.54 -24.38
N ASN A 116 -1.96 -3.56 -24.38
CA ASN A 116 -3.31 -3.70 -24.89
C ASN A 116 -3.33 -3.60 -26.42
N SER A 117 -4.31 -4.25 -27.05
CA SER A 117 -4.45 -4.29 -28.51
C SER A 117 -4.70 -2.93 -29.16
N ASN A 118 -5.14 -1.93 -28.39
CA ASN A 118 -5.33 -0.57 -28.86
C ASN A 118 -4.01 0.21 -29.08
N GLY A 119 -2.87 -0.32 -28.62
CA GLY A 119 -1.53 0.28 -28.73
C GLY A 119 -1.35 1.59 -27.95
N LYS A 120 -2.31 1.98 -27.10
CA LYS A 120 -2.30 3.26 -26.37
C LYS A 120 -2.20 3.09 -24.87
N THR A 121 -2.39 1.87 -24.37
CA THR A 121 -2.35 1.54 -22.96
C THR A 121 -1.75 0.17 -22.77
N GLY A 122 -1.27 -0.09 -21.58
CA GLY A 122 -0.85 -1.42 -21.15
C GLY A 122 -1.27 -1.69 -19.72
N VAL A 123 -1.09 -2.92 -19.28
CA VAL A 123 -1.37 -3.35 -17.91
C VAL A 123 -0.06 -3.71 -17.23
N ASP A 124 0.21 -3.04 -16.12
CA ASP A 124 1.32 -3.34 -15.23
C ASP A 124 0.85 -4.24 -14.11
N TYR A 125 1.58 -5.31 -13.89
CA TYR A 125 1.42 -6.19 -12.73
C TYR A 125 2.56 -5.89 -11.77
N VAL A 126 2.22 -5.41 -10.58
CA VAL A 126 3.21 -5.04 -9.57
C VAL A 126 2.92 -5.75 -8.26
N ARG A 127 3.97 -6.28 -7.62
CA ARG A 127 3.95 -6.75 -6.24
C ARG A 127 4.49 -5.64 -5.34
N THR A 128 3.68 -5.18 -4.41
CA THR A 128 4.08 -4.15 -3.45
C THR A 128 4.26 -4.76 -2.08
N THR A 129 5.40 -4.46 -1.45
CA THR A 129 5.69 -4.80 -0.06
C THR A 129 5.73 -3.53 0.77
N GLY A 130 4.96 -3.49 1.84
CA GLY A 130 5.07 -2.50 2.90
C GLY A 130 5.96 -3.03 4.02
N ALA A 131 6.84 -2.19 4.57
CA ALA A 131 7.72 -2.50 5.68
C ALA A 131 7.69 -1.40 6.74
N ASN A 132 7.97 -1.74 7.99
CA ASN A 132 8.12 -0.76 9.07
C ASN A 132 9.53 -0.15 9.09
N GLN A 133 9.81 0.75 10.05
CA GLN A 133 11.10 1.42 10.22
C GLN A 133 12.28 0.49 10.52
N ARG A 134 12.03 -0.76 10.88
CA ARG A 134 13.06 -1.80 11.13
C ARG A 134 13.32 -2.64 9.87
N GLY A 135 12.66 -2.34 8.75
CA GLY A 135 12.73 -3.13 7.53
C GLY A 135 11.93 -4.44 7.59
N GLU A 136 11.11 -4.64 8.61
CA GLU A 136 10.27 -5.83 8.74
C GLU A 136 9.03 -5.69 7.85
N PRO A 137 8.74 -6.66 6.97
CA PRO A 137 7.56 -6.61 6.12
C PRO A 137 6.29 -6.69 6.98
N VAL A 138 5.38 -5.75 6.77
CA VAL A 138 4.09 -5.68 7.46
C VAL A 138 2.96 -6.20 6.59
N MET A 139 3.08 -6.02 5.27
CA MET A 139 2.11 -6.54 4.31
C MET A 139 2.70 -6.64 2.92
N ASP A 140 2.10 -7.45 2.06
CA ASP A 140 2.30 -7.42 0.63
C ASP A 140 1.00 -7.70 -0.14
N TYR A 141 0.98 -7.29 -1.40
CA TYR A 141 -0.14 -7.56 -2.32
C TYR A 141 0.32 -7.44 -3.77
N VAL A 142 -0.42 -8.06 -4.67
CA VAL A 142 -0.31 -7.87 -6.11
C VAL A 142 -1.41 -6.92 -6.58
N ARG A 143 -1.07 -6.03 -7.48
CA ARG A 143 -2.02 -5.12 -8.15
C ARG A 143 -1.76 -5.13 -9.65
N TRP A 144 -2.81 -4.99 -10.44
CA TRP A 144 -2.70 -4.70 -11.85
C TRP A 144 -3.43 -3.43 -12.20
N VAL A 145 -2.73 -2.59 -12.95
CA VAL A 145 -3.10 -1.22 -13.25
C VAL A 145 -3.02 -1.00 -14.74
N MET A 146 -4.04 -0.42 -15.33
CA MET A 146 -3.99 0.02 -16.71
C MET A 146 -3.41 1.42 -16.79
N VAL A 147 -2.28 1.56 -17.50
CA VAL A 147 -1.51 2.80 -17.68
C VAL A 147 -1.50 3.21 -19.15
N ARG A 148 -1.40 4.52 -19.40
CA ARG A 148 -1.24 5.08 -20.75
C ARG A 148 0.14 4.82 -21.30
#